data_634e377641f7cc651be709acd94ca7fa
#
_entry.id   634e377641f7cc651be709acd94ca7fa
#
_cell.length_a   1.000
_cell.length_b   1.000
_cell.length_c   1.000
_cell.angle_alpha   90.00
_cell.angle_beta   90.00
_cell.angle_gamma   90.00
#
_symmetry.space_group_name_H-M   'P 1'
#
loop_
_entity.id
_entity.type
_entity.pdbx_description
1 polymer ?
#
loop_
_entity_poly.entity_id
_entity_poly.type
_entity_poly.pdbx_seq_one_letter_code
_entity_poly.pdbx_strand_id
1 'polypeptide(L)'
;LFPFSIKGKRGMIQMNMLSGKMQQLQKQYGKNPERYNQEMQKLYEKENVNPMSGCMWSLLPMCILIPLYAIIREPLHYMMGLTTDQIAQVAQVLDWQNVAVANGWATAAQVADGFTSAGYNQLFLSSLIHEGNVESIRQALEGAGNVFAINFEFLGLNLALVPTWKIWENFSMMNLGLLILVLVSVASGLVMMLVTTKTNQLNQNQPQNEQAQRTNRTMMIISPLMSLWIGFIMPAGLCLYWIANNLLSMVQEFVAGRILKKDYEAARIAAEQQEKEAKEEEKRRKAEAAQERARRLEEEKKNRGKKKPAQRKDDEPDQEGVNKDDSREGIRAYARGRAYIPDRFGGV
;
A
#
# COMPACT_ATOMS: atom_id res chain seq x y z
N LEU A 1 17.29 -1.26 -14.27
CA LEU A 1 16.22 -0.70 -13.40
C LEU A 1 16.63 0.60 -12.69
N PHE A 2 17.91 0.78 -12.29
CA PHE A 2 18.38 1.94 -11.51
C PHE A 2 18.05 3.32 -12.14
N PRO A 3 18.27 3.61 -13.43
CA PRO A 3 17.90 4.90 -14.02
C PRO A 3 16.40 5.22 -13.92
N PHE A 4 15.57 4.19 -14.06
CA PHE A 4 14.12 4.34 -13.94
C PHE A 4 13.68 4.66 -12.52
N SER A 5 14.33 4.02 -11.53
CA SER A 5 14.10 4.33 -10.12
C SER A 5 14.45 5.78 -9.78
N ILE A 6 15.57 6.31 -10.27
CA ILE A 6 15.94 7.73 -10.12
C ILE A 6 14.88 8.65 -10.72
N LYS A 7 14.40 8.33 -11.94
CA LYS A 7 13.34 9.12 -12.60
C LYS A 7 12.05 9.11 -11.80
N GLY A 8 11.65 7.95 -11.29
CA GLY A 8 10.48 7.82 -10.42
C GLY A 8 10.61 8.65 -9.15
N LYS A 9 11.78 8.62 -8.49
CA LYS A 9 12.04 9.40 -7.29
C LYS A 9 12.00 10.91 -7.54
N ARG A 10 12.54 11.39 -8.68
CA ARG A 10 12.38 12.81 -9.06
C ARG A 10 10.91 13.21 -9.23
N GLY A 11 10.10 12.37 -9.88
CA GLY A 11 8.66 12.61 -9.99
C GLY A 11 7.98 12.71 -8.63
N MET A 12 8.35 11.83 -7.68
CA MET A 12 7.85 11.89 -6.30
C MET A 12 8.30 13.16 -5.57
N ILE A 13 9.55 13.61 -5.76
CA ILE A 13 10.06 14.86 -5.18
C ILE A 13 9.26 16.05 -5.71
N GLN A 14 9.03 16.14 -7.02
CA GLN A 14 8.23 17.20 -7.64
C GLN A 14 6.79 17.19 -7.11
N MET A 15 6.17 16.02 -6.96
CA MET A 15 4.83 15.89 -6.40
C MET A 15 4.79 16.33 -4.93
N ASN A 16 5.81 16.03 -4.16
CA ASN A 16 5.93 16.47 -2.76
C ASN A 16 6.07 18.01 -2.64
N MET A 17 6.69 18.67 -3.62
CA MET A 17 6.74 20.13 -3.66
C MET A 17 5.37 20.79 -3.80
N LEU A 18 4.38 20.07 -4.35
CA LEU A 18 3.01 20.56 -4.49
C LEU A 18 2.12 20.28 -3.28
N SER A 19 2.62 19.54 -2.29
CA SER A 19 1.82 19.09 -1.14
C SER A 19 1.15 20.21 -0.36
N GLY A 20 1.80 21.37 -0.21
CA GLY A 20 1.22 22.55 0.44
C GLY A 20 0.00 23.10 -0.33
N LYS A 21 0.10 23.20 -1.67
CA LYS A 21 -1.01 23.63 -2.53
C LYS A 21 -2.16 22.60 -2.50
N MET A 22 -1.83 21.32 -2.50
CA MET A 22 -2.81 20.23 -2.39
C MET A 22 -3.61 20.30 -1.08
N GLN A 23 -2.94 20.58 0.05
CA GLN A 23 -3.62 20.77 1.34
C GLN A 23 -4.53 22.00 1.36
N GLN A 24 -4.14 23.11 0.73
CA GLN A 24 -5.01 24.27 0.58
C GLN A 24 -6.27 23.93 -0.22
N LEU A 25 -6.13 23.23 -1.37
CA LEU A 25 -7.26 22.76 -2.15
C LEU A 25 -8.17 21.81 -1.35
N GLN A 26 -7.59 20.93 -0.54
CA GLN A 26 -8.36 20.03 0.32
C GLN A 26 -9.14 20.77 1.41
N LYS A 27 -8.55 21.80 2.03
CA LYS A 27 -9.25 22.64 3.01
C LYS A 27 -10.40 23.42 2.36
N GLN A 28 -10.20 23.85 1.10
CA GLN A 28 -11.16 24.69 0.38
C GLN A 28 -12.30 23.87 -0.24
N TYR A 29 -11.99 22.72 -0.84
CA TYR A 29 -12.92 21.91 -1.64
C TYR A 29 -13.18 20.52 -1.09
N GLY A 30 -12.59 20.12 0.05
CA GLY A 30 -12.67 18.75 0.58
C GLY A 30 -14.08 18.23 0.89
N LYS A 31 -15.07 19.15 0.99
CA LYS A 31 -16.49 18.79 1.12
C LYS A 31 -17.16 18.43 -0.22
N ASN A 32 -16.54 18.77 -1.35
CA ASN A 32 -17.01 18.46 -2.69
C ASN A 32 -15.91 17.68 -3.45
N PRO A 33 -15.96 16.33 -3.47
CA PRO A 33 -14.93 15.51 -4.07
C PRO A 33 -14.71 15.77 -5.57
N GLU A 34 -15.78 16.06 -6.31
CA GLU A 34 -15.70 16.32 -7.75
C GLU A 34 -14.90 17.59 -8.04
N ARG A 35 -15.23 18.67 -7.34
CA ARG A 35 -14.56 19.96 -7.50
C ARG A 35 -13.11 19.89 -7.01
N TYR A 36 -12.86 19.17 -5.93
CA TYR A 36 -11.51 18.89 -5.45
C TYR A 36 -10.67 18.18 -6.51
N ASN A 37 -11.20 17.13 -7.15
CA ASN A 37 -10.50 16.38 -8.18
C ASN A 37 -10.23 17.25 -9.43
N GLN A 38 -11.17 18.08 -9.84
CA GLN A 38 -10.98 19.00 -10.96
C GLN A 38 -9.89 20.03 -10.69
N GLU A 39 -9.88 20.65 -9.52
CA GLU A 39 -8.85 21.64 -9.16
C GLU A 39 -7.48 20.98 -8.95
N MET A 40 -7.45 19.72 -8.48
CA MET A 40 -6.23 18.92 -8.41
C MET A 40 -5.65 18.62 -9.80
N GLN A 41 -6.49 18.26 -10.77
CA GLN A 41 -6.03 18.04 -12.15
C GLN A 41 -5.46 19.32 -12.76
N LYS A 42 -6.14 20.46 -12.59
CA LYS A 42 -5.64 21.78 -13.05
C LYS A 42 -4.30 22.13 -12.40
N LEU A 43 -4.12 21.81 -11.11
CA LEU A 43 -2.86 22.02 -10.41
C LEU A 43 -1.74 21.19 -11.04
N TYR A 44 -1.97 19.90 -11.33
CA TYR A 44 -0.99 19.04 -11.98
C TYR A 44 -0.64 19.49 -13.39
N GLU A 45 -1.63 19.92 -14.17
CA GLU A 45 -1.41 20.47 -15.52
C GLU A 45 -0.61 21.77 -15.47
N LYS A 46 -0.98 22.69 -14.56
CA LYS A 46 -0.30 23.98 -14.40
C LYS A 46 1.17 23.82 -14.00
N GLU A 47 1.46 22.90 -13.10
CA GLU A 47 2.81 22.65 -12.61
C GLU A 47 3.57 21.62 -13.46
N ASN A 48 2.93 21.11 -14.53
CA ASN A 48 3.49 20.13 -15.47
C ASN A 48 4.01 18.86 -14.75
N VAL A 49 3.30 18.41 -13.71
CA VAL A 49 3.62 17.22 -12.90
C VAL A 49 2.65 16.10 -13.19
N ASN A 50 3.18 14.93 -13.54
CA ASN A 50 2.34 13.74 -13.76
C ASN A 50 2.29 12.89 -12.48
N PRO A 51 1.12 12.78 -11.80
CA PRO A 51 0.98 11.99 -10.57
C PRO A 51 1.22 10.50 -10.78
N MET A 52 1.02 9.98 -12.00
CA MET A 52 1.25 8.59 -12.34
C MET A 52 2.74 8.24 -12.53
N SER A 53 3.61 9.23 -12.75
CA SER A 53 5.02 8.98 -13.04
C SER A 53 5.75 8.26 -11.90
N GLY A 54 5.43 8.57 -10.66
CA GLY A 54 6.04 7.92 -9.49
C GLY A 54 5.60 6.47 -9.30
N CYS A 55 4.30 6.18 -9.43
CA CYS A 55 3.78 4.83 -9.19
C CYS A 55 4.05 3.89 -10.37
N MET A 56 4.06 4.36 -11.61
CA MET A 56 4.33 3.53 -12.79
C MET A 56 5.73 2.90 -12.73
N TRP A 57 6.73 3.64 -12.27
CA TRP A 57 8.09 3.11 -12.14
C TRP A 57 8.23 2.13 -10.96
N SER A 58 7.38 2.21 -9.95
CA SER A 58 7.34 1.25 -8.84
C SER A 58 6.70 -0.09 -9.22
N LEU A 59 5.87 -0.12 -10.28
CA LEU A 59 5.25 -1.35 -10.80
C LEU A 59 6.17 -2.14 -11.74
N LEU A 60 7.22 -1.51 -12.27
CA LEU A 60 8.15 -2.17 -13.20
C LEU A 60 8.78 -3.47 -12.66
N PRO A 61 9.19 -3.58 -11.38
CA PRO A 61 9.66 -4.84 -10.81
C PRO A 61 8.61 -5.95 -10.84
N MET A 62 7.33 -5.63 -10.70
CA MET A 62 6.25 -6.62 -10.77
C MET A 62 6.09 -7.20 -12.16
N CYS A 63 6.28 -6.40 -13.22
CA CYS A 63 6.26 -6.89 -14.59
C CYS A 63 7.37 -7.90 -14.89
N ILE A 64 8.49 -7.83 -14.15
CA ILE A 64 9.59 -8.80 -14.24
C ILE A 64 9.33 -10.00 -13.36
N LEU A 65 8.73 -9.79 -12.19
CA LEU A 65 8.48 -10.86 -11.22
C LEU A 65 7.47 -11.89 -11.76
N ILE A 66 6.45 -11.48 -12.51
CA ILE A 66 5.44 -12.40 -13.05
C ILE A 66 6.05 -13.45 -13.99
N PRO A 67 6.80 -13.10 -15.04
CA PRO A 67 7.48 -14.09 -15.86
C PRO A 67 8.52 -14.91 -15.09
N LEU A 68 9.27 -14.28 -14.20
CA LEU A 68 10.25 -14.98 -13.36
C LEU A 68 9.59 -16.03 -12.47
N TYR A 69 8.43 -15.71 -11.88
CA TYR A 69 7.65 -16.67 -11.10
C TYR A 69 7.18 -17.85 -11.95
N ALA A 70 6.72 -17.61 -13.18
CA ALA A 70 6.32 -18.67 -14.09
C ALA A 70 7.50 -19.62 -14.41
N ILE A 71 8.69 -19.06 -14.69
CA ILE A 71 9.91 -19.83 -14.94
C ILE A 71 10.31 -20.68 -13.71
N ILE A 72 10.24 -20.10 -12.52
CA ILE A 72 10.55 -20.84 -11.27
C ILE A 72 9.53 -21.95 -11.02
N ARG A 73 8.25 -21.69 -11.25
CA ARG A 73 7.17 -22.65 -11.01
C ARG A 73 7.19 -23.82 -12.00
N GLU A 74 7.55 -23.55 -13.26
CA GLU A 74 7.50 -24.51 -14.36
C GLU A 74 8.85 -24.60 -15.10
N PRO A 75 9.94 -24.97 -14.41
CA PRO A 75 11.29 -24.95 -14.98
C PRO A 75 11.48 -25.95 -16.12
N LEU A 76 10.80 -27.10 -16.08
CA LEU A 76 10.87 -28.10 -17.15
C LEU A 76 10.32 -27.55 -18.46
N HIS A 77 9.25 -26.78 -18.38
CA HIS A 77 8.67 -26.15 -19.58
C HIS A 77 9.48 -24.94 -20.05
N TYR A 78 9.70 -23.96 -19.17
CA TYR A 78 10.29 -22.68 -19.59
C TYR A 78 11.82 -22.69 -19.74
N MET A 79 12.53 -23.48 -18.93
CA MET A 79 14.00 -23.52 -18.98
C MET A 79 14.53 -24.66 -19.86
N MET A 80 13.86 -25.84 -19.83
CA MET A 80 14.28 -27.01 -20.57
C MET A 80 13.52 -27.20 -21.88
N GLY A 81 12.44 -26.43 -22.13
CA GLY A 81 11.66 -26.49 -23.38
C GLY A 81 10.86 -27.77 -23.56
N LEU A 82 10.56 -28.51 -22.49
CA LEU A 82 9.83 -29.77 -22.56
C LEU A 82 8.33 -29.56 -22.81
N THR A 83 7.76 -30.42 -23.64
CA THR A 83 6.32 -30.52 -23.81
C THR A 83 5.65 -31.20 -22.63
N THR A 84 4.32 -31.10 -22.50
CA THR A 84 3.55 -31.74 -21.43
C THR A 84 3.75 -33.26 -21.42
N ASP A 85 3.80 -33.91 -22.61
CA ASP A 85 4.00 -35.34 -22.73
C ASP A 85 5.43 -35.77 -22.30
N GLN A 86 6.43 -34.97 -22.67
CA GLN A 86 7.80 -35.20 -22.25
C GLN A 86 7.97 -35.03 -20.73
N ILE A 87 7.30 -34.05 -20.13
CA ILE A 87 7.30 -33.86 -18.67
C ILE A 87 6.65 -35.06 -17.97
N ALA A 88 5.56 -35.60 -18.53
CA ALA A 88 4.95 -36.82 -18.02
C ALA A 88 5.88 -38.04 -18.12
N GLN A 89 6.66 -38.17 -19.20
CA GLN A 89 7.70 -39.19 -19.32
C GLN A 89 8.81 -39.04 -18.27
N VAL A 90 9.30 -37.81 -18.04
CA VAL A 90 10.27 -37.53 -16.95
C VAL A 90 9.69 -37.94 -15.61
N ALA A 91 8.42 -37.64 -15.35
CA ALA A 91 7.76 -38.01 -14.10
C ALA A 91 7.66 -39.53 -13.92
N GLN A 92 7.45 -40.28 -15.00
CA GLN A 92 7.47 -41.77 -14.95
C GLN A 92 8.88 -42.29 -14.65
N VAL A 93 9.90 -41.77 -15.33
CA VAL A 93 11.30 -42.17 -15.10
C VAL A 93 11.75 -41.91 -13.64
N LEU A 94 11.26 -40.83 -13.05
CA LEU A 94 11.61 -40.44 -11.67
C LEU A 94 10.65 -40.98 -10.60
N ASP A 95 9.75 -41.91 -10.96
CA ASP A 95 8.76 -42.51 -10.05
C ASP A 95 7.97 -41.44 -9.25
N TRP A 96 7.54 -40.39 -9.96
CA TRP A 96 6.88 -39.23 -9.36
C TRP A 96 5.73 -39.59 -8.42
N GLN A 97 4.93 -40.60 -8.76
CA GLN A 97 3.75 -40.97 -7.97
C GLN A 97 4.15 -41.37 -6.54
N ASN A 98 5.14 -42.23 -6.41
CA ASN A 98 5.62 -42.69 -5.09
C ASN A 98 6.41 -41.60 -4.35
N VAL A 99 7.29 -40.92 -5.07
CA VAL A 99 8.16 -39.88 -4.48
C VAL A 99 7.34 -38.68 -4.00
N ALA A 100 6.34 -38.21 -4.77
CA ALA A 100 5.51 -37.06 -4.40
C ALA A 100 4.66 -37.37 -3.16
N VAL A 101 4.11 -38.59 -3.05
CA VAL A 101 3.30 -38.97 -1.90
C VAL A 101 4.21 -39.18 -0.66
N ALA A 102 5.38 -39.79 -0.80
CA ALA A 102 6.32 -39.98 0.29
C ALA A 102 6.85 -38.69 0.89
N ASN A 103 7.03 -37.65 0.04
CA ASN A 103 7.46 -36.31 0.47
C ASN A 103 6.29 -35.37 0.88
N GLY A 104 5.02 -35.80 0.73
CA GLY A 104 3.87 -35.00 1.05
C GLY A 104 3.62 -33.84 0.06
N TRP A 105 4.20 -33.89 -1.14
CA TRP A 105 4.01 -32.88 -2.19
C TRP A 105 2.65 -33.01 -2.90
N ALA A 106 2.14 -34.24 -2.94
CA ALA A 106 0.83 -34.54 -3.49
C ALA A 106 0.18 -35.70 -2.71
N THR A 107 -1.14 -35.77 -2.75
CA THR A 107 -1.88 -36.92 -2.22
C THR A 107 -1.93 -38.05 -3.24
N ALA A 108 -2.15 -39.29 -2.80
CA ALA A 108 -2.28 -40.45 -3.69
C ALA A 108 -3.39 -40.23 -4.74
N ALA A 109 -4.50 -39.60 -4.39
CA ALA A 109 -5.57 -39.26 -5.31
C ALA A 109 -5.16 -38.25 -6.40
N GLN A 110 -4.27 -37.31 -6.08
CA GLN A 110 -3.79 -36.29 -7.03
C GLN A 110 -2.81 -36.83 -8.07
N VAL A 111 -2.13 -37.93 -7.77
CA VAL A 111 -1.16 -38.55 -8.67
C VAL A 111 -1.67 -39.83 -9.33
N ALA A 112 -2.89 -40.28 -9.00
CA ALA A 112 -3.49 -41.51 -9.53
C ALA A 112 -3.60 -41.53 -11.07
N ASP A 113 -3.98 -40.38 -11.65
CA ASP A 113 -4.15 -40.21 -13.10
C ASP A 113 -2.86 -39.77 -13.82
N GLY A 114 -1.71 -39.81 -13.13
CA GLY A 114 -0.43 -39.41 -13.68
C GLY A 114 0.06 -38.05 -13.22
N PHE A 115 1.07 -37.54 -13.93
CA PHE A 115 1.66 -36.23 -13.62
C PHE A 115 0.78 -35.08 -14.09
N THR A 116 0.59 -34.09 -13.23
CA THR A 116 -0.06 -32.81 -13.58
C THR A 116 0.84 -31.64 -13.21
N SER A 117 0.89 -30.60 -14.05
CA SER A 117 1.65 -29.36 -13.79
C SER A 117 0.97 -28.44 -12.76
N ALA A 118 0.10 -28.99 -11.90
CA ALA A 118 -0.60 -28.21 -10.88
C ALA A 118 0.37 -27.73 -9.77
N GLY A 119 0.11 -26.55 -9.23
CA GLY A 119 0.90 -26.01 -8.12
C GLY A 119 2.39 -25.88 -8.45
N TYR A 120 3.25 -26.55 -7.68
CA TYR A 120 4.72 -26.58 -7.81
C TYR A 120 5.26 -27.93 -8.27
N ASN A 121 4.40 -28.80 -8.85
CA ASN A 121 4.80 -30.15 -9.23
C ASN A 121 5.98 -30.18 -10.19
N GLN A 122 6.03 -29.27 -11.19
CA GLN A 122 7.20 -29.22 -12.08
C GLN A 122 8.47 -28.79 -11.36
N LEU A 123 8.38 -27.88 -10.40
CA LEU A 123 9.52 -27.47 -9.59
C LEU A 123 10.03 -28.62 -8.73
N PHE A 124 9.12 -29.33 -8.05
CA PHE A 124 9.48 -30.51 -7.25
C PHE A 124 10.06 -31.62 -8.12
N LEU A 125 9.45 -31.88 -9.29
CA LEU A 125 9.98 -32.86 -10.23
C LEU A 125 11.37 -32.47 -10.73
N SER A 126 11.60 -31.19 -11.04
CA SER A 126 12.92 -30.71 -11.47
C SER A 126 13.97 -30.81 -10.35
N SER A 127 13.57 -30.72 -9.08
CA SER A 127 14.50 -30.89 -7.95
C SER A 127 14.99 -32.35 -7.74
N LEU A 128 14.31 -33.29 -8.38
CA LEU A 128 14.76 -34.73 -8.41
C LEU A 128 15.75 -34.98 -9.53
N ILE A 129 15.93 -34.05 -10.49
CA ILE A 129 16.90 -34.19 -11.57
C ILE A 129 18.28 -33.79 -11.06
N HIS A 130 19.21 -34.71 -11.10
CA HIS A 130 20.60 -34.53 -10.69
C HIS A 130 21.55 -35.14 -11.69
N GLU A 131 22.83 -34.83 -11.61
CA GLU A 131 23.87 -35.28 -12.54
C GLU A 131 23.84 -36.82 -12.78
N GLY A 132 23.49 -37.61 -11.77
CA GLY A 132 23.47 -39.08 -11.84
C GLY A 132 22.28 -39.63 -12.64
N ASN A 133 21.19 -38.89 -12.86
CA ASN A 133 20.01 -39.38 -13.57
C ASN A 133 19.66 -38.60 -14.85
N VAL A 134 20.33 -37.48 -15.12
CA VAL A 134 20.09 -36.65 -16.32
C VAL A 134 20.22 -37.48 -17.60
N GLU A 135 21.23 -38.33 -17.70
CA GLU A 135 21.48 -39.10 -18.91
C GLU A 135 20.40 -40.18 -19.15
N SER A 136 19.92 -40.84 -18.11
CA SER A 136 18.82 -41.78 -18.19
C SER A 136 17.51 -41.09 -18.66
N ILE A 137 17.28 -39.84 -18.18
CA ILE A 137 16.11 -39.02 -18.59
C ILE A 137 16.25 -38.65 -20.06
N ARG A 138 17.43 -38.21 -20.51
CA ARG A 138 17.67 -37.87 -21.92
C ARG A 138 17.45 -39.04 -22.85
N GLN A 139 17.91 -40.23 -22.45
CA GLN A 139 17.68 -41.46 -23.20
C GLN A 139 16.19 -41.80 -23.28
N ALA A 140 15.44 -41.68 -22.19
CA ALA A 140 14.01 -41.91 -22.18
C ALA A 140 13.23 -40.92 -23.08
N LEU A 141 13.74 -39.70 -23.25
CA LEU A 141 13.18 -38.64 -24.14
C LEU A 141 13.70 -38.75 -25.58
N GLU A 142 14.41 -39.85 -25.93
CA GLU A 142 15.01 -40.07 -27.27
C GLU A 142 15.89 -38.87 -27.74
N GLY A 143 16.52 -38.17 -26.80
CA GLY A 143 17.35 -37.00 -27.05
C GLY A 143 16.53 -35.71 -27.30
N ALA A 144 15.21 -35.76 -27.19
CA ALA A 144 14.37 -34.56 -27.30
C ALA A 144 14.43 -33.74 -26.02
N GLY A 145 14.60 -32.44 -26.18
CA GLY A 145 14.67 -31.49 -25.07
C GLY A 145 16.10 -31.31 -24.48
N ASN A 146 16.25 -30.19 -23.79
CA ASN A 146 17.53 -29.82 -23.18
C ASN A 146 17.48 -30.01 -21.66
N VAL A 147 17.48 -31.28 -21.21
CA VAL A 147 17.41 -31.62 -19.80
C VAL A 147 18.76 -31.41 -19.12
N PHE A 148 18.76 -30.70 -18.00
CA PHE A 148 19.93 -30.47 -17.17
C PHE A 148 19.54 -30.42 -15.67
N ALA A 149 20.51 -30.72 -14.79
CA ALA A 149 20.28 -30.59 -13.36
C ALA A 149 20.29 -29.13 -12.91
N ILE A 150 19.28 -28.74 -12.17
CA ILE A 150 19.24 -27.43 -11.51
C ILE A 150 19.62 -27.62 -10.05
N ASN A 151 20.64 -26.91 -9.60
CA ASN A 151 21.02 -26.94 -8.19
C ASN A 151 20.08 -26.05 -7.36
N PHE A 152 19.22 -26.67 -6.57
CA PHE A 152 18.31 -25.98 -5.64
C PHE A 152 18.90 -25.89 -4.22
N GLU A 153 20.10 -26.39 -3.98
CA GLU A 153 20.70 -26.35 -2.66
C GLU A 153 21.43 -25.04 -2.40
N PHE A 154 21.10 -24.41 -1.30
CA PHE A 154 21.75 -23.20 -0.81
C PHE A 154 21.94 -23.31 0.71
N LEU A 155 23.17 -23.29 1.17
CA LEU A 155 23.54 -23.45 2.60
C LEU A 155 22.90 -24.71 3.27
N GLY A 156 22.75 -25.78 2.50
CA GLY A 156 22.12 -27.01 2.97
C GLY A 156 20.58 -26.97 2.99
N LEU A 157 19.97 -25.94 2.41
CA LEU A 157 18.52 -25.79 2.28
C LEU A 157 18.11 -26.07 0.84
N ASN A 158 17.08 -26.88 0.65
CA ASN A 158 16.47 -27.09 -0.66
C ASN A 158 15.47 -25.96 -0.96
N LEU A 159 15.84 -25.07 -1.87
CA LEU A 159 15.06 -23.88 -2.23
C LEU A 159 13.82 -24.18 -3.10
N ALA A 160 13.68 -25.40 -3.61
CA ALA A 160 12.47 -25.83 -4.32
C ALA A 160 11.30 -26.09 -3.37
N LEU A 161 11.57 -26.37 -2.09
CA LEU A 161 10.54 -26.68 -1.11
C LEU A 161 9.75 -25.43 -0.69
N VAL A 162 8.48 -25.66 -0.34
CA VAL A 162 7.62 -24.64 0.26
C VAL A 162 7.82 -24.68 1.78
N PRO A 163 8.20 -23.54 2.41
CA PRO A 163 8.36 -23.49 3.86
C PRO A 163 7.07 -23.80 4.60
N THR A 164 7.16 -24.49 5.73
CA THR A 164 6.01 -24.73 6.62
C THR A 164 6.18 -23.97 7.93
N TRP A 165 5.09 -23.40 8.43
CA TRP A 165 5.06 -22.80 9.76
C TRP A 165 4.80 -23.85 10.86
N LYS A 166 4.30 -25.05 10.47
CA LYS A 166 3.94 -26.15 11.38
C LYS A 166 5.14 -27.09 11.62
N ILE A 167 6.23 -26.53 12.12
CA ILE A 167 7.45 -27.29 12.37
C ILE A 167 7.29 -28.42 13.43
N TRP A 168 6.26 -28.32 14.27
CA TRP A 168 5.97 -29.32 15.30
C TRP A 168 5.35 -30.61 14.75
N GLU A 169 4.75 -30.60 13.55
CA GLU A 169 4.20 -31.80 12.91
C GLU A 169 5.33 -32.66 12.29
N ASN A 170 6.34 -32.00 11.74
CA ASN A 170 7.48 -32.69 11.13
C ASN A 170 8.77 -31.87 11.37
N PHE A 171 9.35 -32.06 12.57
CA PHE A 171 10.58 -31.35 12.93
C PHE A 171 11.79 -31.94 12.16
N SER A 172 12.39 -31.09 11.32
CA SER A 172 13.66 -31.36 10.67
C SER A 172 14.52 -30.10 10.61
N MET A 173 15.84 -30.26 10.53
CA MET A 173 16.75 -29.11 10.34
C MET A 173 16.47 -28.37 9.04
N MET A 174 16.00 -29.09 8.01
CA MET A 174 15.53 -28.50 6.75
C MET A 174 14.33 -27.53 6.98
N ASN A 175 13.26 -28.00 7.63
CA ASN A 175 12.07 -27.21 7.89
C ASN A 175 12.37 -26.01 8.81
N LEU A 176 13.25 -26.18 9.80
CA LEU A 176 13.70 -25.08 10.66
C LEU A 176 14.48 -24.04 9.85
N GLY A 177 15.39 -24.47 8.99
CA GLY A 177 16.17 -23.59 8.13
C GLY A 177 15.30 -22.81 7.15
N LEU A 178 14.30 -23.47 6.54
CA LEU A 178 13.34 -22.81 5.65
C LEU A 178 12.47 -21.79 6.39
N LEU A 179 12.03 -22.09 7.62
CA LEU A 179 11.32 -21.14 8.47
C LEU A 179 12.19 -19.90 8.77
N ILE A 180 13.45 -20.12 9.15
CA ILE A 180 14.41 -19.02 9.40
C ILE A 180 14.59 -18.18 8.14
N LEU A 181 14.68 -18.79 6.97
CA LEU A 181 14.81 -18.08 5.69
C LEU A 181 13.61 -17.16 5.42
N VAL A 182 12.38 -17.61 5.70
CA VAL A 182 11.18 -16.76 5.62
C VAL A 182 11.27 -15.57 6.58
N LEU A 183 11.64 -15.82 7.84
CA LEU A 183 11.77 -14.75 8.84
C LEU A 183 12.85 -13.74 8.47
N VAL A 184 13.99 -14.19 7.95
CA VAL A 184 15.07 -13.31 7.46
C VAL A 184 14.59 -12.50 6.26
N SER A 185 13.81 -13.09 5.35
CA SER A 185 13.22 -12.38 4.21
C SER A 185 12.29 -11.27 4.67
N VAL A 186 11.39 -11.53 5.61
CA VAL A 186 10.49 -10.51 6.19
C VAL A 186 11.29 -9.42 6.92
N ALA A 187 12.29 -9.83 7.73
CA ALA A 187 13.16 -8.90 8.45
C ALA A 187 13.93 -7.98 7.48
N SER A 188 14.47 -8.53 6.38
CA SER A 188 15.14 -7.72 5.35
C SER A 188 14.21 -6.68 4.71
N GLY A 189 12.94 -7.04 4.48
CA GLY A 189 11.89 -6.12 4.00
C GLY A 189 11.59 -5.01 5.00
N LEU A 190 11.49 -5.33 6.29
CA LEU A 190 11.32 -4.35 7.36
C LEU A 190 12.50 -3.38 7.44
N VAL A 191 13.72 -3.88 7.36
CA VAL A 191 14.93 -3.03 7.34
C VAL A 191 14.91 -2.11 6.12
N MET A 192 14.61 -2.65 4.94
CA MET A 192 14.47 -1.83 3.71
C MET A 192 13.43 -0.73 3.87
N MET A 193 12.27 -1.02 4.47
CA MET A 193 11.22 -0.06 4.73
C MET A 193 11.68 1.04 5.70
N LEU A 194 12.40 0.69 6.76
CA LEU A 194 12.99 1.66 7.69
C LEU A 194 14.04 2.55 7.01
N VAL A 195 14.89 1.96 6.15
CA VAL A 195 15.86 2.71 5.35
C VAL A 195 15.15 3.71 4.44
N THR A 196 14.15 3.26 3.68
CA THR A 196 13.36 4.13 2.78
C THR A 196 12.68 5.25 3.55
N THR A 197 12.08 4.96 4.71
CA THR A 197 11.41 5.97 5.53
C THR A 197 12.40 7.02 6.06
N LYS A 198 13.58 6.60 6.50
CA LYS A 198 14.63 7.51 6.99
C LYS A 198 15.29 8.32 5.88
N THR A 199 15.49 7.72 4.72
CA THR A 199 16.15 8.37 3.57
C THR A 199 15.21 9.36 2.87
N ASN A 200 13.91 9.14 2.96
CA ASN A 200 12.89 10.00 2.36
C ASN A 200 12.61 11.20 3.28
N GLN A 201 13.58 12.12 3.37
CA GLN A 201 13.56 13.29 4.26
C GLN A 201 12.38 14.23 4.05
N LEU A 202 11.75 14.17 2.88
CA LEU A 202 10.57 14.99 2.56
C LEU A 202 9.32 14.55 3.33
N ASN A 203 9.21 13.27 3.69
CA ASN A 203 8.06 12.77 4.44
C ASN A 203 8.10 13.13 5.94
N GLN A 204 9.27 13.52 6.47
CA GLN A 204 9.44 13.77 7.90
C GLN A 204 8.90 15.14 8.35
N ASN A 205 8.90 16.13 7.46
CA ASN A 205 8.60 17.54 7.82
C ASN A 205 7.30 18.07 7.21
N GLN A 206 6.53 17.24 6.49
CA GLN A 206 5.26 17.70 5.94
C GLN A 206 4.14 17.48 6.95
N PRO A 207 3.25 18.47 7.17
CA PRO A 207 1.97 18.23 7.83
C PRO A 207 1.17 17.27 6.96
N GLN A 208 1.37 15.99 7.20
CA GLN A 208 0.65 14.94 6.48
C GLN A 208 -0.82 15.01 6.87
N ASN A 209 -1.67 14.98 5.87
CA ASN A 209 -3.09 14.76 6.05
C ASN A 209 -3.28 13.51 6.91
N GLU A 210 -4.14 13.55 7.92
CA GLU A 210 -4.43 12.42 8.82
C GLU A 210 -4.72 11.13 8.06
N GLN A 211 -5.37 11.23 6.90
CA GLN A 211 -5.69 10.10 6.05
C GLN A 211 -4.44 9.48 5.41
N ALA A 212 -3.48 10.29 4.95
CA ALA A 212 -2.22 9.81 4.42
C ALA A 212 -1.35 9.15 5.51
N GLN A 213 -1.35 9.69 6.74
CA GLN A 213 -0.68 9.07 7.89
C GLN A 213 -1.30 7.72 8.26
N ARG A 214 -2.63 7.63 8.28
CA ARG A 214 -3.34 6.37 8.56
C ARG A 214 -3.02 5.32 7.51
N THR A 215 -3.07 5.68 6.23
CA THR A 215 -2.73 4.78 5.12
C THR A 215 -1.29 4.30 5.22
N ASN A 216 -0.33 5.20 5.48
CA ASN A 216 1.07 4.85 5.64
C ASN A 216 1.29 3.90 6.84
N ARG A 217 0.68 4.18 7.98
CA ARG A 217 0.74 3.32 9.17
C ARG A 217 0.13 1.94 8.92
N THR A 218 -0.99 1.90 8.20
CA THR A 218 -1.67 0.64 7.82
C THR A 218 -0.78 -0.19 6.89
N MET A 219 -0.16 0.44 5.89
CA MET A 219 0.80 -0.22 4.98
C MET A 219 2.03 -0.76 5.72
N MET A 220 2.52 -0.04 6.74
CA MET A 220 3.64 -0.48 7.58
C MET A 220 3.36 -1.79 8.33
N ILE A 221 2.11 -2.06 8.65
CA ILE A 221 1.70 -3.28 9.37
C ILE A 221 1.29 -4.38 8.38
N ILE A 222 0.51 -4.04 7.36
CA ILE A 222 -0.02 -5.02 6.40
C ILE A 222 1.10 -5.62 5.54
N SER A 223 2.07 -4.81 5.09
CA SER A 223 3.12 -5.28 4.19
C SER A 223 3.96 -6.43 4.77
N PRO A 224 4.48 -6.37 6.02
CA PRO A 224 5.20 -7.49 6.61
C PRO A 224 4.33 -8.75 6.81
N LEU A 225 3.07 -8.56 7.20
CA LEU A 225 2.13 -9.68 7.40
C LEU A 225 1.85 -10.40 6.07
N MET A 226 1.64 -9.63 4.99
CA MET A 226 1.49 -10.21 3.65
C MET A 226 2.77 -10.92 3.20
N SER A 227 3.94 -10.33 3.43
CA SER A 227 5.22 -10.97 3.07
C SER A 227 5.43 -12.27 3.83
N LEU A 228 5.07 -12.31 5.11
CA LEU A 228 5.12 -13.53 5.92
C LEU A 228 4.17 -14.60 5.35
N TRP A 229 2.92 -14.24 5.07
CA TRP A 229 1.93 -15.15 4.51
C TRP A 229 2.36 -15.71 3.15
N ILE A 230 2.84 -14.85 2.26
CA ILE A 230 3.33 -15.25 0.92
C ILE A 230 4.55 -16.19 1.06
N GLY A 231 5.44 -15.91 2.02
CA GLY A 231 6.63 -16.72 2.27
C GLY A 231 6.33 -18.19 2.64
N PHE A 232 5.13 -18.47 3.18
CA PHE A 232 4.67 -19.84 3.47
C PHE A 232 3.86 -20.51 2.35
N ILE A 233 3.55 -19.78 1.30
CA ILE A 233 2.79 -20.31 0.15
C ILE A 233 3.71 -20.57 -1.04
N MET A 234 4.82 -19.82 -1.11
CA MET A 234 5.73 -19.88 -2.25
C MET A 234 6.99 -20.67 -1.95
N PRO A 235 7.68 -21.21 -2.98
CA PRO A 235 8.96 -21.91 -2.81
C PRO A 235 10.02 -21.01 -2.16
N ALA A 236 10.87 -21.61 -1.34
CA ALA A 236 11.90 -20.92 -0.55
C ALA A 236 12.87 -20.08 -1.41
N GLY A 237 13.09 -20.45 -2.67
CA GLY A 237 13.89 -19.68 -3.62
C GLY A 237 13.41 -18.25 -3.80
N LEU A 238 12.09 -17.99 -3.70
CA LEU A 238 11.55 -16.62 -3.76
C LEU A 238 11.90 -15.81 -2.51
N CYS A 239 11.98 -16.43 -1.33
CA CYS A 239 12.44 -15.75 -0.12
C CYS A 239 13.89 -15.26 -0.29
N LEU A 240 14.77 -16.11 -0.87
CA LEU A 240 16.14 -15.73 -1.18
C LEU A 240 16.21 -14.57 -2.19
N TYR A 241 15.37 -14.63 -3.25
CA TYR A 241 15.23 -13.52 -4.20
C TYR A 241 14.82 -12.22 -3.50
N TRP A 242 13.84 -12.25 -2.60
CA TRP A 242 13.42 -11.05 -1.86
C TRP A 242 14.51 -10.50 -0.95
N ILE A 243 15.26 -11.36 -0.25
CA ILE A 243 16.43 -10.91 0.54
C ILE A 243 17.42 -10.19 -0.35
N ALA A 244 17.83 -10.80 -1.47
CA ALA A 244 18.77 -10.21 -2.42
C ALA A 244 18.24 -8.89 -3.00
N ASN A 245 16.97 -8.86 -3.40
CA ASN A 245 16.32 -7.65 -3.90
C ASN A 245 16.26 -6.53 -2.86
N ASN A 246 15.94 -6.83 -1.60
CA ASN A 246 15.93 -5.86 -0.52
C ASN A 246 17.34 -5.30 -0.26
N LEU A 247 18.36 -6.15 -0.22
CA LEU A 247 19.76 -5.71 -0.06
C LEU A 247 20.22 -4.79 -1.19
N LEU A 248 19.97 -5.20 -2.44
CA LEU A 248 20.27 -4.36 -3.61
C LEU A 248 19.51 -3.05 -3.59
N SER A 249 18.24 -3.08 -3.16
CA SER A 249 17.41 -1.88 -3.02
C SER A 249 17.92 -0.95 -1.93
N MET A 250 18.47 -1.45 -0.83
CA MET A 250 19.11 -0.61 0.20
C MET A 250 20.33 0.13 -0.38
N VAL A 251 21.18 -0.57 -1.14
CA VAL A 251 22.32 0.05 -1.81
C VAL A 251 21.84 1.11 -2.80
N GLN A 252 20.82 0.76 -3.60
CA GLN A 252 20.21 1.67 -4.56
C GLN A 252 19.63 2.91 -3.88
N GLU A 253 18.97 2.76 -2.73
CA GLU A 253 18.40 3.87 -1.94
C GLU A 253 19.50 4.84 -1.49
N PHE A 254 20.60 4.29 -0.96
CA PHE A 254 21.73 5.08 -0.50
C PHE A 254 22.39 5.86 -1.64
N VAL A 255 22.61 5.23 -2.80
CA VAL A 255 23.18 5.90 -4.00
C VAL A 255 22.22 6.96 -4.53
N ALA A 256 20.92 6.63 -4.63
CA ALA A 256 19.89 7.57 -5.08
C ALA A 256 19.80 8.79 -4.16
N GLY A 257 19.87 8.58 -2.83
CA GLY A 257 19.89 9.67 -1.85
C GLY A 257 21.04 10.65 -2.05
N ARG A 258 22.23 10.13 -2.42
CA ARG A 258 23.39 11.00 -2.75
C ARG A 258 23.21 11.77 -4.06
N ILE A 259 22.70 11.10 -5.10
CA ILE A 259 22.47 11.71 -6.43
C ILE A 259 21.40 12.80 -6.35
N LEU A 260 20.31 12.54 -5.61
CA LEU A 260 19.15 13.42 -5.51
C LEU A 260 19.24 14.42 -4.36
N LYS A 261 20.35 14.50 -3.65
CA LYS A 261 20.52 15.39 -2.47
C LYS A 261 20.12 16.83 -2.79
N LYS A 262 20.56 17.37 -3.93
CA LYS A 262 20.23 18.75 -4.35
C LYS A 262 18.73 18.91 -4.63
N ASP A 263 18.09 17.90 -5.26
CA ASP A 263 16.67 17.91 -5.56
C ASP A 263 15.85 17.87 -4.26
N TYR A 264 16.30 17.10 -3.25
CA TYR A 264 15.70 17.06 -1.91
C TYR A 264 15.83 18.37 -1.14
N GLU A 265 17.02 19.00 -1.18
CA GLU A 265 17.28 20.30 -0.55
C GLU A 265 16.39 21.40 -1.17
N ALA A 266 16.30 21.46 -2.49
CA ALA A 266 15.43 22.38 -3.21
C ALA A 266 13.95 22.17 -2.85
N ALA A 267 13.50 20.93 -2.78
CA ALA A 267 12.12 20.61 -2.39
C ALA A 267 11.82 21.00 -0.93
N ARG A 268 12.79 20.83 -0.02
CA ARG A 268 12.64 21.24 1.38
C ARG A 268 12.50 22.76 1.50
N ILE A 269 13.35 23.52 0.81
CA ILE A 269 13.29 24.99 0.83
C ILE A 269 11.95 25.46 0.26
N ALA A 270 11.49 24.87 -0.85
CA ALA A 270 10.20 25.22 -1.44
C ALA A 270 9.03 24.90 -0.49
N ALA A 271 9.07 23.77 0.21
CA ALA A 271 8.05 23.40 1.19
C ALA A 271 8.02 24.37 2.39
N GLU A 272 9.17 24.75 2.91
CA GLU A 272 9.29 25.73 4.00
C GLU A 272 8.77 27.11 3.60
N GLN A 273 9.02 27.54 2.37
CA GLN A 273 8.49 28.81 1.85
C GLN A 273 6.96 28.76 1.73
N GLN A 274 6.42 27.70 1.14
CA GLN A 274 4.97 27.51 1.03
C GLN A 274 4.27 27.46 2.38
N GLU A 275 4.89 26.84 3.39
CA GLU A 275 4.34 26.80 4.74
C GLU A 275 4.32 28.19 5.40
N LYS A 276 5.37 29.01 5.18
CA LYS A 276 5.42 30.41 5.67
C LYS A 276 4.34 31.25 5.01
N GLU A 277 4.22 31.18 3.67
CA GLU A 277 3.20 31.87 2.89
C GLU A 277 1.78 31.49 3.33
N ALA A 278 1.54 30.18 3.52
CA ALA A 278 0.24 29.69 3.99
C ALA A 278 -0.11 30.20 5.41
N LYS A 279 0.87 30.26 6.31
CA LYS A 279 0.67 30.81 7.66
C LYS A 279 0.42 32.33 7.64
N GLU A 280 1.07 33.08 6.78
CA GLU A 280 0.86 34.49 6.60
C GLU A 280 -0.52 34.79 5.97
N GLU A 281 -0.91 34.02 4.96
CA GLU A 281 -2.24 34.12 4.34
C GLU A 281 -3.34 33.79 5.36
N GLU A 282 -3.16 32.75 6.18
CA GLU A 282 -4.13 32.40 7.23
C GLU A 282 -4.25 33.52 8.28
N LYS A 283 -3.12 34.13 8.70
CA LYS A 283 -3.13 35.29 9.60
C LYS A 283 -3.87 36.48 8.97
N ARG A 284 -3.61 36.76 7.69
CA ARG A 284 -4.28 37.84 6.95
C ARG A 284 -5.79 37.59 6.86
N ARG A 285 -6.21 36.39 6.50
CA ARG A 285 -7.65 36.02 6.45
C ARG A 285 -8.32 36.11 7.82
N LYS A 286 -7.64 35.71 8.91
CA LYS A 286 -8.16 35.86 10.27
C LYS A 286 -8.29 37.35 10.66
N ALA A 287 -7.33 38.19 10.30
CA ALA A 287 -7.38 39.62 10.55
C ALA A 287 -8.51 40.32 9.73
N GLU A 288 -8.65 39.97 8.45
CA GLU A 288 -9.74 40.48 7.59
C GLU A 288 -11.11 40.06 8.12
N ALA A 289 -11.26 38.75 8.52
CA ALA A 289 -12.52 38.27 9.11
C ALA A 289 -12.82 38.93 10.47
N ALA A 290 -11.80 39.23 11.28
CA ALA A 290 -11.99 39.98 12.53
C ALA A 290 -12.42 41.43 12.28
N GLN A 291 -11.83 42.11 11.31
CA GLN A 291 -12.20 43.46 10.91
C GLN A 291 -13.62 43.48 10.35
N GLU A 292 -14.01 42.53 9.50
CA GLU A 292 -15.36 42.45 8.96
C GLU A 292 -16.41 42.22 10.08
N ARG A 293 -16.08 41.34 11.05
CA ARG A 293 -16.96 41.14 12.23
C ARG A 293 -17.09 42.41 13.06
N ALA A 294 -15.99 43.12 13.30
CA ALA A 294 -16.00 44.38 14.02
C ALA A 294 -16.87 45.42 13.31
N ARG A 295 -16.73 45.52 11.98
CA ARG A 295 -17.52 46.43 11.15
C ARG A 295 -19.02 46.10 11.16
N ARG A 296 -19.39 44.82 11.06
CA ARG A 296 -20.79 44.38 11.18
C ARG A 296 -21.38 44.70 12.58
N LEU A 297 -20.59 44.51 13.64
CA LEU A 297 -21.04 44.86 14.99
C LEU A 297 -21.22 46.38 15.17
N GLU A 298 -20.39 47.22 14.58
CA GLU A 298 -20.59 48.68 14.57
C GLU A 298 -21.82 49.09 13.79
N GLU A 299 -22.06 48.53 12.61
CA GLU A 299 -23.26 48.76 11.82
C GLU A 299 -24.53 48.31 12.56
N GLU A 300 -24.48 47.17 13.24
CA GLU A 300 -25.60 46.69 14.07
C GLU A 300 -25.88 47.63 15.26
N LYS A 301 -24.83 48.13 15.92
CA LYS A 301 -24.97 49.15 16.98
C LYS A 301 -25.56 50.45 16.46
N LYS A 302 -25.11 50.95 15.30
CA LYS A 302 -25.67 52.16 14.65
C LYS A 302 -27.15 52.00 14.25
N ASN A 303 -27.52 50.80 13.79
CA ASN A 303 -28.91 50.47 13.43
C ASN A 303 -29.81 50.28 14.66
N ARG A 304 -29.30 49.75 15.77
CA ARG A 304 -30.02 49.69 17.05
C ARG A 304 -30.29 51.09 17.62
N GLY A 305 -29.35 52.04 17.47
CA GLY A 305 -29.53 53.43 17.91
C GLY A 305 -30.56 54.20 17.08
N LYS A 306 -30.92 53.79 15.86
CA LYS A 306 -31.91 54.39 14.99
C LYS A 306 -33.32 53.82 15.10
N LYS A 307 -33.51 52.69 15.77
CA LYS A 307 -34.85 52.18 16.09
C LYS A 307 -35.39 52.96 17.27
N LYS A 308 -36.32 53.91 17.06
CA LYS A 308 -37.18 54.48 18.09
C LYS A 308 -37.76 53.34 18.94
N PRO A 309 -37.89 53.51 20.28
CA PRO A 309 -38.56 52.53 21.08
C PRO A 309 -39.97 52.33 20.49
N ALA A 310 -40.24 51.12 20.04
CA ALA A 310 -41.56 50.72 19.65
C ALA A 310 -42.46 50.94 20.87
N GLN A 311 -43.49 51.79 20.77
CA GLN A 311 -44.56 51.91 21.73
C GLN A 311 -45.08 50.49 21.99
N ARG A 312 -45.03 50.05 23.25
CA ARG A 312 -45.77 48.90 23.71
C ARG A 312 -47.22 49.16 23.39
N LYS A 313 -47.78 48.43 22.46
CA LYS A 313 -49.21 48.21 22.40
C LYS A 313 -49.51 47.22 23.54
N ASP A 314 -49.94 47.78 24.65
CA ASP A 314 -50.68 47.02 25.68
C ASP A 314 -52.07 46.82 25.08
N ASP A 315 -52.29 45.67 24.45
CA ASP A 315 -53.63 45.09 24.14
C ASP A 315 -53.42 43.89 23.21
N GLU A 316 -52.94 42.81 23.82
CA GLU A 316 -53.23 41.45 23.30
C GLU A 316 -53.70 40.60 24.49
N PRO A 317 -54.85 39.93 24.36
CA PRO A 317 -55.41 39.15 25.46
C PRO A 317 -54.48 37.98 25.81
N ASP A 318 -54.27 37.81 27.08
CA ASP A 318 -53.52 36.66 27.66
C ASP A 318 -54.08 35.35 27.10
N GLN A 319 -53.27 34.64 26.35
CA GLN A 319 -53.55 33.25 26.06
C GLN A 319 -53.34 32.47 27.34
N GLU A 320 -54.43 32.05 27.96
CA GLU A 320 -54.45 31.13 29.10
C GLU A 320 -53.66 29.84 28.74
N GLY A 321 -52.62 29.57 29.46
CA GLY A 321 -51.92 28.27 29.39
C GLY A 321 -50.41 28.28 29.35
N VAL A 322 -49.72 29.46 29.34
CA VAL A 322 -48.27 29.49 29.36
C VAL A 322 -47.76 30.24 30.58
N ASN A 323 -47.27 29.52 31.56
CA ASN A 323 -46.62 30.07 32.74
C ASN A 323 -45.25 30.64 32.35
N LYS A 324 -45.10 31.98 32.46
CA LYS A 324 -43.85 32.68 32.07
C LYS A 324 -42.67 32.38 32.97
N ASP A 325 -42.85 31.78 34.12
CA ASP A 325 -41.79 31.48 35.10
C ASP A 325 -41.08 30.14 34.86
N ASP A 326 -41.73 29.22 34.14
CA ASP A 326 -41.16 27.92 33.81
C ASP A 326 -40.29 27.92 32.51
N SER A 327 -40.07 29.06 31.90
CA SER A 327 -39.51 29.16 30.55
C SER A 327 -37.97 29.18 30.50
N ARG A 328 -37.24 28.96 31.58
CA ARG A 328 -35.76 28.99 31.54
C ARG A 328 -35.11 27.74 30.94
N GLU A 329 -35.75 26.59 30.95
CA GLU A 329 -35.17 25.35 30.43
C GLU A 329 -35.49 25.05 28.97
N GLY A 330 -36.45 25.77 28.34
CA GLY A 330 -36.91 25.38 26.98
C GLY A 330 -36.50 26.29 25.84
N ILE A 331 -35.81 27.42 26.06
CA ILE A 331 -35.51 28.38 24.98
C ILE A 331 -34.18 28.07 24.33
N ARG A 332 -34.12 27.01 23.59
CA ARG A 332 -33.08 26.79 22.60
C ARG A 332 -33.51 27.52 21.31
N ALA A 333 -32.52 28.07 20.57
CA ALA A 333 -32.77 28.88 19.36
C ALA A 333 -33.60 28.15 18.28
N TYR A 334 -33.70 26.85 18.30
CA TYR A 334 -34.50 26.04 17.37
C TYR A 334 -35.97 25.86 17.79
N ALA A 335 -36.33 26.20 19.02
CA ALA A 335 -37.71 26.06 19.53
C ALA A 335 -38.55 27.35 19.35
N ARG A 336 -37.92 28.45 18.97
CA ARG A 336 -38.65 29.71 18.73
C ARG A 336 -39.50 29.61 17.47
N GLY A 337 -40.82 29.64 17.65
CA GLY A 337 -41.79 29.74 16.54
C GLY A 337 -42.48 28.47 16.09
N ARG A 338 -42.32 27.37 16.81
CA ARG A 338 -43.14 26.15 16.54
C ARG A 338 -44.05 25.85 17.70
N ALA A 339 -45.34 25.80 17.40
CA ALA A 339 -46.36 25.30 18.35
C ALA A 339 -46.03 23.83 18.72
N TYR A 340 -46.10 23.49 19.99
CA TYR A 340 -45.95 22.11 20.43
C TYR A 340 -47.16 21.33 19.89
N ILE A 341 -46.93 20.30 19.13
CA ILE A 341 -47.93 19.32 18.68
C ILE A 341 -47.62 18.03 19.44
N PRO A 342 -48.45 17.62 20.43
CA PRO A 342 -48.35 16.31 21.06
C PRO A 342 -48.43 15.26 19.96
N ASP A 343 -47.99 14.19 19.90
CA ASP A 343 -48.12 13.10 18.91
C ASP A 343 -47.37 13.27 17.56
N ARG A 344 -46.47 14.27 17.39
CA ARG A 344 -45.75 14.44 16.14
C ARG A 344 -44.79 13.28 15.82
N PHE A 345 -44.46 12.44 16.82
CA PHE A 345 -43.53 11.32 16.69
C PHE A 345 -44.09 9.99 17.23
N GLY A 346 -45.45 9.82 17.18
CA GLY A 346 -46.07 8.54 17.46
C GLY A 346 -45.70 8.00 18.84
N GLY A 347 -46.10 8.66 19.88
CA GLY A 347 -46.04 8.09 21.23
C GLY A 347 -47.07 6.97 21.35
N VAL A 348 -46.62 5.79 21.76
CA VAL A 348 -47.43 4.64 22.17
C VAL A 348 -48.16 4.97 23.43
#